data_3dc7878ddee9941ad7f82b13f3839de5
#
_entry.id   3dc7878ddee9941ad7f82b13f3839de5
#
_cell.length_a   1.000
_cell.length_b   1.000
_cell.length_c   1.000
_cell.angle_alpha   90.00
_cell.angle_beta   90.00
_cell.angle_gamma   90.00
#
_symmetry.space_group_name_H-M   'P 1'
#
loop_
_entity.id
_entity.type
_entity.pdbx_description
1 polymer ?
#
loop_
_entity_poly.entity_id
_entity_poly.type
_entity_poly.pdbx_seq_one_letter_code
_entity_poly.pdbx_strand_id
1 'polypeptide(L)'
;SYALFLLSAFALYQKDMANGDYTSIRQFDNFVRLARFERAEQCGMNGHCTHQFVIESDGSVYPCDFYCTDEYLLGNISDKDFFTLEHTNKAVEFIKESLVVDETCKSCEYYMRDVEKCKAYKTFFRFALPYLKNMS
;
A
#
# COMPACT_ATOMS: atom_id res chain seq x y z
N SER A 1 20.20 -8.42 -5.50
CA SER A 1 18.85 -8.12 -5.98
C SER A 1 17.97 -7.62 -4.85
N TYR A 2 16.86 -6.95 -5.16
CA TYR A 2 15.93 -6.43 -4.14
C TYR A 2 15.34 -7.56 -3.27
N ALA A 3 15.08 -8.74 -3.85
CA ALA A 3 14.62 -9.89 -3.08
C ALA A 3 15.64 -10.35 -2.03
N LEU A 4 16.92 -10.39 -2.36
CA LEU A 4 17.98 -10.74 -1.39
C LEU A 4 18.11 -9.70 -0.28
N PHE A 5 17.98 -8.43 -0.62
CA PHE A 5 17.94 -7.35 0.38
C PHE A 5 16.78 -7.56 1.35
N LEU A 6 15.57 -7.79 0.85
CA LEU A 6 14.39 -8.04 1.70
C LEU A 6 14.59 -9.26 2.60
N LEU A 7 15.12 -10.36 2.09
CA LEU A 7 15.36 -11.57 2.89
C LEU A 7 16.40 -11.34 3.99
N SER A 8 17.50 -10.64 3.68
CA SER A 8 18.54 -10.32 4.66
C SER A 8 18.02 -9.37 5.75
N ALA A 9 17.28 -8.32 5.35
CA ALA A 9 16.67 -7.39 6.29
C ALA A 9 15.60 -8.08 7.17
N PHE A 10 14.81 -8.96 6.60
CA PHE A 10 13.81 -9.73 7.34
C PHE A 10 14.43 -10.69 8.36
N ALA A 11 15.56 -11.32 8.02
CA ALA A 11 16.30 -12.19 8.96
C ALA A 11 16.80 -11.39 10.18
N LEU A 12 17.27 -10.16 9.97
CA LEU A 12 17.66 -9.26 11.08
C LEU A 12 16.45 -8.84 11.91
N TYR A 13 15.36 -8.43 11.25
CA TYR A 13 14.10 -8.11 11.93
C TYR A 13 13.60 -9.26 12.81
N GLN A 14 13.61 -10.52 12.31
CA GLN A 14 13.24 -11.68 13.09
C GLN A 14 14.16 -11.91 14.30
N LYS A 15 15.47 -11.69 14.12
CA LYS A 15 16.45 -11.83 15.20
C LYS A 15 16.21 -10.81 16.31
N ASP A 16 15.95 -9.55 15.95
CA ASP A 16 15.67 -8.49 16.93
C ASP A 16 14.38 -8.80 17.69
N MET A 17 13.33 -9.19 17.00
CA MET A 17 12.06 -9.61 17.63
C MET A 17 12.26 -10.79 18.59
N ALA A 18 13.04 -11.82 18.21
CA ALA A 18 13.32 -12.98 19.05
C ALA A 18 14.15 -12.63 20.30
N ASN A 19 14.97 -11.59 20.24
CA ASN A 19 15.74 -11.08 21.38
C ASN A 19 14.92 -10.16 22.30
N GLY A 20 13.70 -9.81 21.95
CA GLY A 20 12.87 -8.83 22.65
C GLY A 20 13.16 -7.38 22.28
N ASP A 21 14.00 -7.14 21.28
CA ASP A 21 14.33 -5.83 20.75
C ASP A 21 13.33 -5.47 19.66
N TYR A 22 12.23 -4.82 20.04
CA TYR A 22 11.23 -4.42 19.07
C TYR A 22 11.69 -3.23 18.23
N THR A 23 12.05 -3.48 16.98
CA THR A 23 12.31 -2.46 15.97
C THR A 23 11.23 -2.50 14.91
N SER A 24 10.35 -1.49 14.87
CA SER A 24 9.32 -1.39 13.84
C SER A 24 9.95 -1.11 12.48
N ILE A 25 9.72 -2.00 11.53
CA ILE A 25 10.00 -1.78 10.11
C ILE A 25 8.67 -1.87 9.38
N ARG A 26 8.09 -0.71 9.05
CA ARG A 26 6.73 -0.57 8.50
C ARG A 26 6.41 -1.58 7.40
N GLN A 27 7.38 -1.87 6.52
CA GLN A 27 7.21 -2.84 5.44
C GLN A 27 6.93 -4.26 6.00
N PHE A 28 7.71 -4.69 6.98
CA PHE A 28 7.58 -6.02 7.57
C PHE A 28 6.38 -6.12 8.50
N ASP A 29 6.10 -5.08 9.28
CA ASP A 29 4.91 -5.00 10.13
C ASP A 29 3.63 -5.17 9.29
N ASN A 30 3.57 -4.52 8.12
CA ASN A 30 2.45 -4.70 7.18
C ASN A 30 2.41 -6.11 6.57
N PHE A 31 3.55 -6.72 6.27
CA PHE A 31 3.58 -8.10 5.78
C PHE A 31 3.09 -9.09 6.83
N VAL A 32 3.45 -8.89 8.10
CA VAL A 32 2.93 -9.70 9.24
C VAL A 32 1.41 -9.58 9.31
N ARG A 33 0.87 -8.35 9.29
CA ARG A 33 -0.58 -8.11 9.30
C ARG A 33 -1.28 -8.84 8.15
N LEU A 34 -0.80 -8.67 6.92
CA LEU A 34 -1.39 -9.30 5.74
C LEU A 34 -1.32 -10.84 5.81
N ALA A 35 -0.21 -11.41 6.31
CA ALA A 35 -0.06 -12.86 6.48
C ALA A 35 -1.03 -13.44 7.52
N ARG A 36 -1.52 -12.59 8.43
CA ARG A 36 -2.54 -12.92 9.45
C ARG A 36 -3.96 -12.56 9.04
N PHE A 37 -4.16 -12.16 7.78
CA PHE A 37 -5.44 -11.69 7.26
C PHE A 37 -5.95 -10.41 7.94
N GLU A 38 -5.05 -9.62 8.49
CA GLU A 38 -5.35 -8.31 9.07
C GLU A 38 -5.15 -7.22 8.00
N ARG A 39 -5.83 -6.08 8.19
CA ARG A 39 -5.69 -4.93 7.29
C ARG A 39 -4.29 -4.31 7.43
N ALA A 40 -3.61 -4.07 6.32
CA ALA A 40 -2.35 -3.33 6.31
C ALA A 40 -2.59 -1.87 6.71
N GLU A 41 -1.63 -1.28 7.39
CA GLU A 41 -1.61 0.16 7.68
C GLU A 41 -1.33 0.97 6.42
N GLN A 42 -0.44 0.46 5.56
CA GLN A 42 -0.09 1.09 4.29
C GLN A 42 -1.20 0.90 3.26
N CYS A 43 -1.81 2.02 2.81
CA CYS A 43 -2.99 1.99 1.94
C CYS A 43 -2.78 1.18 0.65
N GLY A 44 -1.62 1.30 0.00
CA GLY A 44 -1.29 0.57 -1.24
C GLY A 44 -1.28 -0.96 -1.10
N MET A 45 -1.25 -1.49 0.13
CA MET A 45 -1.27 -2.93 0.40
C MET A 45 -2.68 -3.48 0.66
N ASN A 46 -3.70 -2.62 0.74
CA ASN A 46 -5.09 -3.04 1.02
C ASN A 46 -5.91 -3.36 -0.24
N GLY A 47 -5.29 -3.28 -1.41
CA GLY A 47 -5.94 -3.67 -2.65
C GLY A 47 -6.88 -2.63 -3.25
N HIS A 48 -7.06 -1.46 -2.64
CA HIS A 48 -7.83 -0.33 -3.16
C HIS A 48 -7.27 0.99 -2.61
N CYS A 49 -7.45 2.07 -3.36
CA CYS A 49 -7.13 3.41 -2.89
C CYS A 49 -8.28 3.98 -2.04
N THR A 50 -7.94 4.96 -1.22
CA THR A 50 -8.87 5.80 -0.48
C THR A 50 -8.48 7.25 -0.70
N HIS A 51 -9.43 8.18 -0.58
CA HIS A 51 -9.12 9.60 -0.63
C HIS A 51 -8.34 10.01 0.63
N GLN A 52 -7.19 10.67 0.43
CA GLN A 52 -6.38 11.23 1.52
C GLN A 52 -6.45 12.75 1.57
N PHE A 53 -6.99 13.38 0.51
CA PHE A 53 -7.16 14.83 0.36
C PHE A 53 -5.87 15.62 0.62
N VAL A 54 -4.99 15.60 -0.37
CA VAL A 54 -3.82 16.48 -0.36
C VAL A 54 -4.25 17.86 -0.84
N ILE A 55 -3.87 18.88 -0.08
CA ILE A 55 -4.20 20.26 -0.35
C ILE A 55 -2.93 21.02 -0.68
N GLU A 56 -2.88 21.62 -1.86
CA GLU A 56 -1.80 22.50 -2.28
C GLU A 56 -1.97 23.92 -1.72
N SER A 57 -0.92 24.72 -1.80
CA SER A 57 -0.88 26.07 -1.23
C SER A 57 -1.92 27.04 -1.82
N ASP A 58 -2.41 26.78 -3.03
CA ASP A 58 -3.45 27.54 -3.72
C ASP A 58 -4.88 27.07 -3.38
N GLY A 59 -5.01 26.07 -2.50
CA GLY A 59 -6.26 25.44 -2.11
C GLY A 59 -6.74 24.33 -3.05
N SER A 60 -5.98 23.96 -4.05
CA SER A 60 -6.27 22.84 -4.95
C SER A 60 -6.24 21.53 -4.18
N VAL A 61 -7.21 20.64 -4.43
CA VAL A 61 -7.38 19.37 -3.68
C VAL A 61 -7.23 18.19 -4.63
N TYR A 62 -6.41 17.23 -4.21
CA TYR A 62 -6.11 16.00 -4.94
C TYR A 62 -6.45 14.77 -4.09
N PRO A 63 -6.74 13.59 -4.70
CA PRO A 63 -7.15 12.41 -3.96
C PRO A 63 -6.01 11.76 -3.14
N CYS A 64 -4.74 11.95 -3.56
CA CYS A 64 -3.58 11.31 -2.94
C CYS A 64 -2.31 12.08 -3.32
N ASP A 65 -1.28 12.01 -2.48
CA ASP A 65 0.03 12.65 -2.67
C ASP A 65 0.79 12.16 -3.92
N PHE A 66 0.54 10.93 -4.37
CA PHE A 66 1.08 10.41 -5.63
C PHE A 66 0.36 10.92 -6.89
N TYR A 67 -0.77 11.59 -6.74
CA TYR A 67 -1.66 12.00 -7.82
C TYR A 67 -1.98 13.51 -7.79
N CYS A 68 -1.00 14.33 -7.38
CA CYS A 68 -1.08 15.79 -7.42
C CYS A 68 -0.77 16.30 -8.84
N THR A 69 -1.62 15.97 -9.79
CA THR A 69 -1.53 16.41 -11.19
C THR A 69 -2.88 16.95 -11.66
N ASP A 70 -2.89 17.79 -12.68
CA ASP A 70 -4.11 18.42 -13.22
C ASP A 70 -5.20 17.40 -13.58
N GLU A 71 -4.80 16.22 -14.01
CA GLU A 71 -5.70 15.12 -14.34
C GLU A 71 -6.55 14.70 -13.15
N TYR A 72 -5.96 14.67 -11.94
CA TYR A 72 -6.61 14.23 -10.70
C TYR A 72 -7.09 15.36 -9.80
N LEU A 73 -7.06 16.61 -10.28
CA LEU A 73 -7.60 17.76 -9.55
C LEU A 73 -9.09 17.56 -9.25
N LEU A 74 -9.47 17.49 -7.98
CA LEU A 74 -10.86 17.30 -7.53
C LEU A 74 -11.62 18.63 -7.46
N GLY A 75 -10.91 19.71 -7.18
CA GLY A 75 -11.43 21.07 -7.04
C GLY A 75 -10.61 21.90 -6.08
N ASN A 76 -11.22 22.96 -5.51
CA ASN A 76 -10.54 23.84 -4.57
C ASN A 76 -11.36 23.98 -3.28
N ILE A 77 -10.68 24.02 -2.13
CA ILE A 77 -11.35 24.13 -0.80
C ILE A 77 -12.03 25.48 -0.58
N SER A 78 -11.69 26.52 -1.37
CA SER A 78 -12.39 27.81 -1.30
C SER A 78 -13.82 27.74 -1.84
N ASP A 79 -14.09 26.80 -2.77
CA ASP A 79 -15.34 26.73 -3.52
C ASP A 79 -16.22 25.54 -3.10
N LYS A 80 -15.59 24.49 -2.53
CA LYS A 80 -16.25 23.20 -2.25
C LYS A 80 -15.81 22.63 -0.91
N ASP A 81 -16.75 22.05 -0.18
CA ASP A 81 -16.46 21.27 1.01
C ASP A 81 -15.93 19.86 0.66
N PHE A 82 -15.35 19.17 1.62
CA PHE A 82 -14.79 17.83 1.42
C PHE A 82 -15.82 16.79 0.99
N PHE A 83 -17.07 16.91 1.48
CA PHE A 83 -18.13 16.01 1.05
C PHE A 83 -18.40 16.14 -0.44
N THR A 84 -18.47 17.37 -0.96
CA THR A 84 -18.65 17.64 -2.39
C THR A 84 -17.44 17.15 -3.18
N LEU A 85 -16.22 17.39 -2.70
CA LEU A 85 -14.98 16.96 -3.36
C LEU A 85 -14.89 15.45 -3.47
N GLU A 86 -15.25 14.72 -2.42
CA GLU A 86 -15.25 13.25 -2.39
C GLU A 86 -16.22 12.62 -3.40
N HIS A 87 -17.31 13.33 -3.72
CA HIS A 87 -18.36 12.85 -4.63
C HIS A 87 -18.22 13.37 -6.05
N THR A 88 -17.13 14.04 -6.39
CA THR A 88 -16.84 14.41 -7.79
C THR A 88 -16.64 13.17 -8.65
N ASN A 89 -16.95 13.27 -9.95
CA ASN A 89 -16.72 12.16 -10.88
C ASN A 89 -15.26 11.70 -10.85
N LYS A 90 -14.30 12.63 -10.80
CA LYS A 90 -12.87 12.32 -10.71
C LYS A 90 -12.51 11.54 -9.43
N ALA A 91 -13.06 11.93 -8.29
CA ALA A 91 -12.83 11.21 -7.03
C ALA A 91 -13.38 9.78 -7.11
N VAL A 92 -14.57 9.60 -7.65
CA VAL A 92 -15.20 8.28 -7.84
C VAL A 92 -14.39 7.44 -8.84
N GLU A 93 -13.96 8.02 -9.95
CA GLU A 93 -13.14 7.34 -10.96
C GLU A 93 -11.78 6.91 -10.40
N PHE A 94 -11.11 7.77 -9.64
CA PHE A 94 -9.86 7.43 -8.95
C PHE A 94 -9.97 6.14 -8.12
N ILE A 95 -11.04 5.99 -7.35
CA ILE A 95 -11.27 4.76 -6.58
C ILE A 95 -11.55 3.58 -7.51
N LYS A 96 -12.39 3.74 -8.55
CA LYS A 96 -12.70 2.67 -9.51
C LYS A 96 -11.47 2.18 -10.25
N GLU A 97 -10.62 3.08 -10.75
CA GLU A 97 -9.35 2.75 -11.41
C GLU A 97 -8.45 1.93 -10.50
N SER A 98 -8.44 2.27 -9.22
CA SER A 98 -7.66 1.54 -8.22
C SER A 98 -8.11 0.11 -8.00
N LEU A 99 -9.32 -0.27 -8.40
CA LEU A 99 -9.88 -1.63 -8.29
C LEU A 99 -9.57 -2.51 -9.51
N VAL A 100 -9.04 -1.91 -10.58
CA VAL A 100 -8.66 -2.68 -11.78
C VAL A 100 -7.44 -3.55 -11.47
N VAL A 101 -7.59 -4.85 -11.68
CA VAL A 101 -6.58 -5.87 -11.40
C VAL A 101 -6.14 -6.51 -12.69
N ASP A 102 -4.82 -6.57 -12.95
CA ASP A 102 -4.28 -7.32 -14.08
C ASP A 102 -4.66 -8.80 -14.00
N GLU A 103 -4.97 -9.41 -15.15
CA GLU A 103 -5.40 -10.81 -15.21
C GLU A 103 -4.35 -11.76 -14.62
N THR A 104 -3.06 -11.45 -14.79
CA THR A 104 -1.96 -12.26 -14.22
C THR A 104 -1.92 -12.20 -12.70
N CYS A 105 -2.52 -11.17 -12.10
CA CYS A 105 -2.60 -11.01 -10.65
C CYS A 105 -3.78 -11.75 -10.03
N LYS A 106 -4.87 -11.99 -10.77
CA LYS A 106 -6.09 -12.62 -10.27
C LYS A 106 -5.85 -14.06 -9.76
N SER A 107 -4.89 -14.77 -10.34
CA SER A 107 -4.52 -16.12 -9.95
C SER A 107 -3.26 -16.21 -9.08
N CYS A 108 -2.70 -15.08 -8.67
CA CYS A 108 -1.46 -15.03 -7.92
C CYS A 108 -1.70 -15.25 -6.41
N GLU A 109 -1.08 -16.28 -5.82
CA GLU A 109 -1.16 -16.55 -4.37
C GLU A 109 -0.55 -15.46 -3.50
N TYR A 110 0.32 -14.59 -4.08
CA TYR A 110 0.97 -13.45 -3.41
C TYR A 110 0.50 -12.13 -4.04
N TYR A 111 -0.79 -12.03 -4.35
CA TYR A 111 -1.31 -10.83 -4.99
C TYR A 111 -1.01 -9.58 -4.20
N MET A 112 -0.10 -8.77 -4.73
CA MET A 112 0.24 -7.44 -4.25
C MET A 112 0.28 -6.50 -5.44
N ARG A 113 -0.26 -5.29 -5.30
CA ARG A 113 -0.47 -4.36 -6.41
C ARG A 113 0.79 -3.77 -7.06
N ASP A 114 1.95 -3.87 -6.44
CA ASP A 114 3.20 -3.35 -7.00
C ASP A 114 3.76 -4.31 -8.06
N VAL A 115 3.37 -4.10 -9.30
CA VAL A 115 3.74 -4.97 -10.45
C VAL A 115 5.24 -4.93 -10.73
N GLU A 116 5.89 -3.77 -10.55
CA GLU A 116 7.33 -3.63 -10.81
C GLU A 116 8.20 -4.47 -9.89
N LYS A 117 7.77 -4.62 -8.64
CA LYS A 117 8.47 -5.43 -7.62
C LYS A 117 7.92 -6.84 -7.47
N CYS A 118 6.92 -7.22 -8.24
CA CYS A 118 6.20 -8.48 -8.14
C CYS A 118 7.14 -9.70 -8.06
N LYS A 119 8.15 -9.77 -8.95
CA LYS A 119 9.11 -10.89 -8.97
C LYS A 119 9.92 -10.99 -7.67
N ALA A 120 10.34 -9.86 -7.11
CA ALA A 120 11.08 -9.81 -5.85
C ALA A 120 10.19 -10.20 -4.67
N TYR A 121 8.96 -9.73 -4.62
CA TYR A 121 7.98 -10.09 -3.59
C TYR A 121 7.59 -11.57 -3.65
N LYS A 122 7.35 -12.14 -4.82
CA LYS A 122 7.12 -13.59 -4.96
C LYS A 122 8.27 -14.41 -4.39
N THR A 123 9.52 -14.00 -4.69
CA THR A 123 10.71 -14.66 -4.14
C THR A 123 10.76 -14.50 -2.62
N PHE A 124 10.53 -13.31 -2.11
CA PHE A 124 10.52 -13.04 -0.67
C PHE A 124 9.45 -13.86 0.05
N PHE A 125 8.19 -13.79 -0.38
CA PHE A 125 7.09 -14.50 0.31
C PHE A 125 7.19 -16.01 0.26
N ARG A 126 7.77 -16.59 -0.79
CA ARG A 126 8.02 -18.02 -0.83
C ARG A 126 8.82 -18.51 0.38
N PHE A 127 9.77 -17.71 0.87
CA PHE A 127 10.59 -18.04 2.03
C PHE A 127 10.04 -17.47 3.34
N ALA A 128 9.52 -16.28 3.33
CA ALA A 128 9.14 -15.54 4.53
C ALA A 128 7.74 -15.89 5.07
N LEU A 129 6.80 -16.29 4.22
CA LEU A 129 5.40 -16.48 4.61
C LEU A 129 5.17 -17.43 5.81
N PRO A 130 5.85 -18.58 5.93
CA PRO A 130 5.69 -19.45 7.11
C PRO A 130 6.08 -18.74 8.42
N TYR A 131 7.09 -17.89 8.38
CA TYR A 131 7.55 -17.13 9.55
C TYR A 131 6.62 -15.96 9.87
N LEU A 132 6.18 -15.21 8.84
CA LEU A 132 5.27 -14.08 9.01
C LEU A 132 3.95 -14.48 9.70
N LYS A 133 3.42 -15.65 9.38
CA LYS A 133 2.19 -16.19 10.00
C LYS A 133 2.34 -16.49 11.49
N ASN A 134 3.55 -16.79 11.94
CA ASN A 134 3.85 -17.20 13.31
C ASN A 134 4.44 -16.07 14.17
N MET A 135 4.66 -14.88 13.59
CA MET A 135 5.13 -13.72 14.36
C MET A 135 3.96 -13.14 15.16
N SER A 136 4.17 -12.97 16.46
CA SER A 136 3.21 -12.38 17.41
C SER A 136 3.45 -10.89 17.57
#